data_0bfdbbadde09438f20a0d269c315fb38
#
_entry.id   0bfdbbadde09438f20a0d269c315fb38
#
_cell.length_a   1.000
_cell.length_b   1.000
_cell.length_c   1.000
_cell.angle_alpha   90.00
_cell.angle_beta   90.00
_cell.angle_gamma   90.00
#
_symmetry.space_group_name_H-M   'P 1'
#
loop_
_entity.id
_entity.type
_entity.pdbx_description
1 polymer ?
#
loop_
_entity_poly.entity_id
_entity_poly.type
_entity_poly.pdbx_seq_one_letter_code
_entity_poly.pdbx_strand_id
1 'polypeptide(L)'
;MDYQYLADLLFPNVTKSPADMEAQFPPRNLPEGAKVTRFAPSPTGFVHFGGLFPSTICERLAHQSGGVFILRIEDTDSKREIEGAAAGLIKTLEHYGIRFDEGAVIGEDGNICDKGIYGPYKQSQRAEIYHVFAKQLVSEGKAYPVFTTQEELDALNAVDKKAEIKAKDWHEDDGAQREKMLQARNFTIEEVEENLRAGNPFVLRLLSDGNPEKKIPITDLIKGKLEIPENDEDFVLLKSDGIPTYHFAHAVDDHLMRDTRPVLR
;
A
#
# COMPACT_ATOMS: atom_id res chain seq x y z
N MET A 1 -27.47 0.20 6.83
CA MET A 1 -26.48 -0.85 7.21
C MET A 1 -25.73 -0.38 8.44
N ASP A 2 -25.49 -1.25 9.41
CA ASP A 2 -24.63 -0.94 10.57
C ASP A 2 -23.17 -1.21 10.19
N TYR A 3 -22.48 -0.16 9.76
CA TYR A 3 -21.10 -0.23 9.30
C TYR A 3 -20.12 -0.50 10.45
N GLN A 4 -20.44 -0.07 11.68
CA GLN A 4 -19.59 -0.38 12.83
C GLN A 4 -19.63 -1.87 13.15
N TYR A 5 -20.81 -2.47 13.14
CA TYR A 5 -20.97 -3.91 13.31
C TYR A 5 -20.26 -4.70 12.20
N LEU A 6 -20.41 -4.25 10.95
CA LEU A 6 -19.68 -4.84 9.81
C LEU A 6 -18.17 -4.80 10.02
N ALA A 7 -17.64 -3.66 10.45
CA ALA A 7 -16.20 -3.51 10.70
C ALA A 7 -15.70 -4.47 11.80
N ASP A 8 -16.50 -4.66 12.86
CA ASP A 8 -16.18 -5.58 13.96
C ASP A 8 -16.25 -7.05 13.52
N LEU A 9 -17.17 -7.40 12.62
CA LEU A 9 -17.24 -8.74 12.02
C LEU A 9 -16.03 -9.05 11.16
N LEU A 10 -15.63 -8.13 10.28
CA LEU A 10 -14.51 -8.33 9.36
C LEU A 10 -13.15 -8.29 10.07
N PHE A 11 -13.02 -7.49 11.12
CA PHE A 11 -11.76 -7.26 11.84
C PHE A 11 -11.90 -7.45 13.35
N PRO A 12 -12.29 -8.66 13.82
CA PRO A 12 -12.60 -8.89 15.24
C PRO A 12 -11.39 -8.73 16.17
N ASN A 13 -10.18 -8.94 15.65
CA ASN A 13 -8.93 -8.86 16.43
C ASN A 13 -8.29 -7.47 16.42
N VAL A 14 -8.85 -6.52 15.66
CA VAL A 14 -8.33 -5.15 15.58
C VAL A 14 -8.96 -4.31 16.67
N THR A 15 -8.18 -4.05 17.72
CA THR A 15 -8.60 -3.27 18.89
C THR A 15 -8.06 -1.84 18.91
N LYS A 16 -7.00 -1.58 18.15
CA LYS A 16 -6.41 -0.24 18.01
C LYS A 16 -7.22 0.61 17.06
N SER A 17 -7.19 1.91 17.29
CA SER A 17 -7.79 2.94 16.43
C SER A 17 -6.71 3.67 15.60
N PRO A 18 -7.07 4.41 14.56
CA PRO A 18 -6.15 5.32 13.89
C PRO A 18 -5.51 6.35 14.83
N ALA A 19 -6.22 6.82 15.86
CA ALA A 19 -5.64 7.71 16.86
C ALA A 19 -4.50 7.03 17.65
N ASP A 20 -4.61 5.73 17.92
CA ASP A 20 -3.52 4.97 18.56
C ASP A 20 -2.31 4.86 17.62
N MET A 21 -2.55 4.74 16.29
CA MET A 21 -1.47 4.75 15.30
C MET A 21 -0.80 6.13 15.22
N GLU A 22 -1.58 7.22 15.24
CA GLU A 22 -1.03 8.58 15.31
C GLU A 22 -0.16 8.81 16.55
N ALA A 23 -0.57 8.27 17.70
CA ALA A 23 0.20 8.33 18.94
C ALA A 23 1.47 7.46 18.88
N GLN A 24 1.40 6.29 18.24
CA GLN A 24 2.55 5.39 18.06
C GLN A 24 3.59 5.97 17.10
N PHE A 25 3.15 6.71 16.08
CA PHE A 25 3.98 7.33 15.04
C PHE A 25 3.85 8.86 15.11
N PRO A 26 4.43 9.52 16.11
CA PRO A 26 4.23 10.94 16.35
C PRO A 26 4.80 11.82 15.22
N PRO A 27 4.37 13.09 15.13
CA PRO A 27 5.01 14.07 14.25
C PRO A 27 6.52 14.16 14.52
N ARG A 28 7.30 14.36 13.46
CA ARG A 28 8.77 14.50 13.56
C ARG A 28 9.14 15.87 14.09
N ASN A 29 10.13 15.91 14.98
CA ASN A 29 10.73 17.17 15.43
C ASN A 29 11.92 17.52 14.51
N LEU A 30 11.63 18.15 13.38
CA LEU A 30 12.60 18.54 12.37
C LEU A 30 12.62 20.07 12.19
N PRO A 31 13.72 20.64 11.68
CA PRO A 31 13.80 22.07 11.34
C PRO A 31 12.68 22.46 10.35
N GLU A 32 12.28 23.73 10.39
CA GLU A 32 11.33 24.26 9.43
C GLU A 32 11.84 24.10 7.99
N GLY A 33 10.97 23.57 7.11
CA GLY A 33 11.32 23.30 5.71
C GLY A 33 12.08 22.00 5.47
N ALA A 34 12.45 21.27 6.52
CA ALA A 34 13.05 19.95 6.38
C ALA A 34 12.09 18.97 5.66
N LYS A 35 12.66 18.17 4.77
CA LYS A 35 11.90 17.23 3.95
C LYS A 35 12.11 15.81 4.43
N VAL A 36 11.04 15.08 4.59
CA VAL A 36 11.07 13.63 4.76
C VAL A 36 10.80 13.03 3.39
N THR A 37 11.69 12.18 2.92
CA THR A 37 11.57 11.48 1.66
C THR A 37 11.82 10.00 1.87
N ARG A 38 11.35 9.17 0.95
CA ARG A 38 11.60 7.74 1.02
C ARG A 38 12.01 7.17 -0.33
N PHE A 39 12.83 6.14 -0.30
CA PHE A 39 12.97 5.18 -1.39
C PHE A 39 12.28 3.89 -0.96
N ALA A 40 11.35 3.41 -1.77
CA ALA A 40 10.44 2.33 -1.41
C ALA A 40 10.42 1.25 -2.52
N PRO A 41 11.51 0.48 -2.66
CA PRO A 41 11.62 -0.54 -3.69
C PRO A 41 10.96 -1.86 -3.28
N SER A 42 10.42 -2.57 -4.28
CA SER A 42 10.06 -3.97 -4.12
C SER A 42 11.29 -4.87 -4.32
N PRO A 43 11.51 -5.91 -3.50
CA PRO A 43 12.67 -6.79 -3.58
C PRO A 43 12.50 -7.88 -4.67
N THR A 44 12.20 -7.45 -5.90
CA THR A 44 11.88 -8.33 -7.04
C THR A 44 13.04 -8.55 -8.01
N GLY A 45 14.24 -8.07 -7.66
CA GLY A 45 15.42 -8.21 -8.50
C GLY A 45 16.56 -7.30 -8.08
N PHE A 46 17.52 -7.17 -8.98
CA PHE A 46 18.69 -6.32 -8.78
C PHE A 46 18.36 -4.84 -8.96
N VAL A 47 19.09 -3.98 -8.24
CA VAL A 47 19.02 -2.54 -8.43
C VAL A 47 19.56 -2.20 -9.83
N HIS A 48 18.74 -1.51 -10.61
CA HIS A 48 19.16 -0.98 -11.91
C HIS A 48 19.19 0.56 -11.85
N PHE A 49 19.71 1.20 -12.89
CA PHE A 49 19.85 2.66 -12.94
C PHE A 49 18.54 3.41 -12.65
N GLY A 50 17.40 2.84 -13.09
CA GLY A 50 16.08 3.39 -12.81
C GLY A 50 15.70 3.42 -11.31
N GLY A 51 16.36 2.63 -10.46
CA GLY A 51 16.21 2.69 -9.00
C GLY A 51 17.24 3.63 -8.34
N LEU A 52 18.48 3.65 -8.83
CA LEU A 52 19.53 4.51 -8.31
C LEU A 52 19.21 6.01 -8.48
N PHE A 53 18.66 6.40 -9.62
CA PHE A 53 18.35 7.79 -9.90
C PHE A 53 17.32 8.39 -8.93
N PRO A 54 16.11 7.81 -8.75
CA PRO A 54 15.15 8.35 -7.79
C PRO A 54 15.63 8.27 -6.35
N SER A 55 16.37 7.22 -5.95
CA SER A 55 16.93 7.14 -4.60
C SER A 55 17.92 8.26 -4.32
N THR A 56 18.77 8.60 -5.29
CA THR A 56 19.70 9.76 -5.18
C THR A 56 18.95 11.06 -5.05
N ILE A 57 17.88 11.27 -5.82
CA ILE A 57 17.06 12.50 -5.70
C ILE A 57 16.41 12.58 -4.32
N CYS A 58 15.81 11.49 -3.82
CA CYS A 58 15.19 11.44 -2.51
C CYS A 58 16.21 11.78 -1.40
N GLU A 59 17.40 11.15 -1.44
CA GLU A 59 18.48 11.43 -0.50
C GLU A 59 18.88 12.91 -0.51
N ARG A 60 19.14 13.47 -1.70
CA ARG A 60 19.57 14.88 -1.82
C ARG A 60 18.52 15.86 -1.33
N LEU A 61 17.23 15.62 -1.64
CA LEU A 61 16.14 16.47 -1.18
C LEU A 61 16.02 16.46 0.35
N ALA A 62 16.18 15.30 0.99
CA ALA A 62 16.17 15.18 2.44
C ALA A 62 17.38 15.87 3.06
N HIS A 63 18.58 15.44 2.71
CA HIS A 63 19.80 15.89 3.35
C HIS A 63 20.10 17.39 3.14
N GLN A 64 19.84 17.92 1.94
CA GLN A 64 19.99 19.36 1.68
C GLN A 64 19.04 20.26 2.48
N SER A 65 17.92 19.70 2.96
CA SER A 65 16.95 20.41 3.78
C SER A 65 17.11 20.17 5.28
N GLY A 66 18.09 19.37 5.71
CA GLY A 66 18.22 18.93 7.09
C GLY A 66 17.12 17.97 7.54
N GLY A 67 16.55 17.25 6.59
CA GLY A 67 15.47 16.30 6.81
C GLY A 67 15.92 14.84 6.91
N VAL A 68 15.03 13.90 6.60
CA VAL A 68 15.23 12.47 6.81
C VAL A 68 14.97 11.69 5.52
N PHE A 69 15.87 10.79 5.18
CA PHE A 69 15.73 9.87 4.06
C PHE A 69 15.49 8.43 4.56
N ILE A 70 14.40 7.82 4.13
CA ILE A 70 13.90 6.53 4.61
C ILE A 70 14.06 5.45 3.53
N LEU A 71 14.48 4.24 3.93
CA LEU A 71 14.34 3.03 3.12
C LEU A 71 13.17 2.19 3.64
N ARG A 72 12.15 2.02 2.82
CA ARG A 72 11.04 1.10 3.06
C ARG A 72 11.06 -0.03 2.03
N ILE A 73 10.99 -1.27 2.47
CA ILE A 73 10.91 -2.44 1.59
C ILE A 73 9.44 -2.77 1.32
N GLU A 74 9.03 -2.69 0.07
CA GLU A 74 7.67 -2.99 -0.38
C GLU A 74 7.57 -4.42 -0.89
N ASP A 75 7.42 -5.36 0.06
CA ASP A 75 7.40 -6.80 -0.13
C ASP A 75 6.00 -7.42 0.01
N THR A 76 4.95 -6.67 -0.31
CA THR A 76 3.56 -7.15 -0.26
C THR A 76 3.21 -8.16 -1.37
N ASP A 77 4.08 -8.37 -2.34
CA ASP A 77 3.96 -9.37 -3.38
C ASP A 77 4.98 -10.50 -3.17
N SER A 78 4.65 -11.40 -2.24
CA SER A 78 5.51 -12.54 -1.90
C SER A 78 5.81 -13.49 -3.07
N LYS A 79 4.95 -13.52 -4.10
CA LYS A 79 5.16 -14.37 -5.29
C LYS A 79 6.33 -13.89 -6.15
N ARG A 80 6.67 -12.60 -6.09
CA ARG A 80 7.77 -11.99 -6.86
C ARG A 80 8.98 -11.65 -6.01
N GLU A 81 8.93 -11.87 -4.70
CA GLU A 81 10.08 -11.66 -3.82
C GLU A 81 11.21 -12.66 -4.14
N ILE A 82 12.42 -12.16 -4.33
CA ILE A 82 13.61 -12.96 -4.53
C ILE A 82 14.39 -12.99 -3.22
N GLU A 83 14.72 -14.20 -2.75
CA GLU A 83 15.50 -14.39 -1.54
C GLU A 83 16.84 -13.63 -1.62
N GLY A 84 17.14 -12.85 -0.58
CA GLY A 84 18.36 -12.04 -0.52
C GLY A 84 18.32 -10.74 -1.34
N ALA A 85 17.29 -10.50 -2.17
CA ALA A 85 17.22 -9.31 -3.00
C ALA A 85 17.16 -8.01 -2.17
N ALA A 86 16.44 -8.00 -1.05
CA ALA A 86 16.36 -6.83 -0.17
C ALA A 86 17.74 -6.49 0.43
N ALA A 87 18.51 -7.49 0.91
CA ALA A 87 19.86 -7.27 1.42
C ALA A 87 20.83 -6.84 0.30
N GLY A 88 20.72 -7.44 -0.88
CA GLY A 88 21.50 -7.05 -2.06
C GLY A 88 21.23 -5.61 -2.49
N LEU A 89 19.96 -5.18 -2.41
CA LEU A 89 19.54 -3.81 -2.70
C LEU A 89 20.19 -2.82 -1.72
N ILE A 90 20.13 -3.08 -0.41
CA ILE A 90 20.73 -2.21 0.61
C ILE A 90 22.23 -2.08 0.36
N LYS A 91 22.96 -3.19 0.20
CA LYS A 91 24.40 -3.19 -0.10
C LYS A 91 24.75 -2.42 -1.37
N THR A 92 23.93 -2.57 -2.41
CA THR A 92 24.15 -1.86 -3.68
C THR A 92 24.01 -0.34 -3.50
N LEU A 93 22.97 0.12 -2.79
CA LEU A 93 22.75 1.54 -2.55
C LEU A 93 23.87 2.13 -1.69
N GLU A 94 24.29 1.45 -0.64
CA GLU A 94 25.42 1.84 0.19
C GLU A 94 26.74 1.91 -0.60
N HIS A 95 26.97 0.98 -1.52
CA HIS A 95 28.14 0.98 -2.42
C HIS A 95 28.20 2.26 -3.28
N TYR A 96 27.05 2.75 -3.72
CA TYR A 96 26.95 4.03 -4.46
C TYR A 96 26.90 5.26 -3.55
N GLY A 97 27.14 5.09 -2.25
CA GLY A 97 27.17 6.17 -1.28
C GLY A 97 25.80 6.73 -0.89
N ILE A 98 24.72 6.05 -1.23
CA ILE A 98 23.35 6.41 -0.84
C ILE A 98 23.12 5.89 0.58
N ARG A 99 22.88 6.80 1.52
CA ARG A 99 22.77 6.49 2.94
C ARG A 99 21.41 6.87 3.48
N PHE A 100 20.78 5.89 4.14
CA PHE A 100 19.49 6.07 4.79
C PHE A 100 19.68 6.52 6.25
N ASP A 101 18.88 7.48 6.68
CA ASP A 101 18.84 7.92 8.08
C ASP A 101 18.03 6.92 8.91
N GLU A 102 16.93 6.42 8.33
CA GLU A 102 16.02 5.44 8.91
C GLU A 102 15.62 4.40 7.86
N GLY A 103 15.10 3.27 8.32
CA GLY A 103 14.57 2.26 7.40
C GLY A 103 15.10 0.86 7.66
N ALA A 104 14.92 0.00 6.67
CA ALA A 104 15.51 -1.33 6.65
C ALA A 104 17.02 -1.21 6.44
N VAL A 105 17.81 -1.77 7.35
CA VAL A 105 19.28 -1.77 7.30
C VAL A 105 19.81 -3.18 7.52
N ILE A 106 21.09 -3.42 7.21
CA ILE A 106 21.76 -4.67 7.52
C ILE A 106 22.39 -4.56 8.90
N GLY A 107 21.96 -5.41 9.82
CA GLY A 107 22.50 -5.51 11.16
C GLY A 107 23.89 -6.16 11.21
N GLU A 108 24.50 -6.17 12.40
CA GLU A 108 25.83 -6.77 12.63
C GLU A 108 25.84 -8.28 12.36
N ASP A 109 24.72 -8.94 12.53
CA ASP A 109 24.49 -10.37 12.23
C ASP A 109 24.28 -10.66 10.73
N GLY A 110 24.27 -9.64 9.89
CA GLY A 110 24.02 -9.73 8.45
C GLY A 110 22.54 -9.81 8.05
N ASN A 111 21.62 -9.82 9.01
CA ASN A 111 20.19 -9.83 8.77
C ASN A 111 19.64 -8.41 8.59
N ILE A 112 18.47 -8.31 7.92
CA ILE A 112 17.76 -7.03 7.81
C ILE A 112 17.08 -6.73 9.14
N CYS A 113 17.33 -5.54 9.66
CA CYS A 113 16.68 -5.00 10.85
C CYS A 113 16.18 -3.58 10.61
N ASP A 114 15.39 -3.07 11.55
CA ASP A 114 14.84 -1.73 11.50
C ASP A 114 15.77 -0.71 12.20
N LYS A 115 16.00 0.42 11.55
CA LYS A 115 16.67 1.58 12.13
C LYS A 115 15.71 2.76 12.17
N GLY A 116 15.34 3.24 13.37
CA GLY A 116 14.39 4.34 13.56
C GLY A 116 13.15 3.91 14.32
N ILE A 117 12.21 4.85 14.50
CA ILE A 117 11.03 4.65 15.35
C ILE A 117 9.71 4.49 14.58
N TYR A 118 9.74 4.55 13.25
CA TYR A 118 8.56 4.45 12.39
C TYR A 118 8.39 3.06 11.76
N GLY A 119 9.19 2.09 12.20
CA GLY A 119 9.12 0.70 11.75
C GLY A 119 7.83 -0.04 12.16
N PRO A 120 7.70 -1.28 11.71
CA PRO A 120 8.60 -2.00 10.81
C PRO A 120 8.73 -1.33 9.45
N TYR A 121 9.93 -1.44 8.82
CA TYR A 121 10.17 -0.84 7.50
C TYR A 121 10.04 -1.86 6.35
N LYS A 122 9.59 -3.07 6.64
CA LYS A 122 9.11 -4.05 5.68
C LYS A 122 7.58 -4.07 5.69
N GLN A 123 6.95 -3.88 4.55
CA GLN A 123 5.48 -3.81 4.47
C GLN A 123 4.78 -5.10 4.89
N SER A 124 5.37 -6.27 4.60
CA SER A 124 4.85 -7.57 5.05
C SER A 124 4.71 -7.68 6.57
N GLN A 125 5.47 -6.91 7.34
CA GLN A 125 5.43 -6.91 8.80
C GLN A 125 4.45 -5.88 9.39
N ARG A 126 3.72 -5.13 8.55
CA ARG A 126 2.83 -4.03 8.94
C ARG A 126 1.34 -4.36 8.80
N ALA A 127 0.98 -5.62 8.56
CA ALA A 127 -0.41 -6.03 8.31
C ALA A 127 -1.39 -5.51 9.37
N GLU A 128 -1.03 -5.59 10.65
CA GLU A 128 -1.87 -5.09 11.76
C GLU A 128 -2.15 -3.58 11.66
N ILE A 129 -1.18 -2.80 11.20
CA ILE A 129 -1.34 -1.35 11.01
C ILE A 129 -2.35 -1.09 9.88
N TYR A 130 -2.22 -1.78 8.75
CA TYR A 130 -3.14 -1.62 7.62
C TYR A 130 -4.57 -2.03 8.00
N HIS A 131 -4.73 -3.09 8.81
CA HIS A 131 -6.04 -3.54 9.27
C HIS A 131 -6.75 -2.50 10.13
N VAL A 132 -6.04 -1.66 10.89
CA VAL A 132 -6.63 -0.55 11.65
C VAL A 132 -7.32 0.45 10.72
N PHE A 133 -6.64 0.87 9.67
CA PHE A 133 -7.19 1.82 8.70
C PHE A 133 -8.25 1.17 7.81
N ALA A 134 -8.10 -0.11 7.45
CA ALA A 134 -9.12 -0.86 6.74
C ALA A 134 -10.43 -0.96 7.54
N LYS A 135 -10.33 -1.30 8.83
CA LYS A 135 -11.47 -1.34 9.76
C LYS A 135 -12.18 0.02 9.84
N GLN A 136 -11.41 1.11 9.92
CA GLN A 136 -11.98 2.45 9.92
C GLN A 136 -12.75 2.75 8.62
N LEU A 137 -12.18 2.46 7.46
CA LEU A 137 -12.85 2.69 6.18
C LEU A 137 -14.16 1.92 6.09
N VAL A 138 -14.22 0.69 6.62
CA VAL A 138 -15.46 -0.08 6.70
C VAL A 138 -16.45 0.58 7.63
N SER A 139 -16.03 1.00 8.83
CA SER A 139 -16.93 1.66 9.80
C SER A 139 -17.48 3.00 9.31
N GLU A 140 -16.76 3.66 8.40
CA GLU A 140 -17.19 4.88 7.72
C GLU A 140 -18.05 4.62 6.46
N GLY A 141 -18.28 3.35 6.11
CA GLY A 141 -19.00 2.98 4.88
C GLY A 141 -18.24 3.29 3.59
N LYS A 142 -16.91 3.44 3.68
CA LYS A 142 -16.01 3.74 2.55
C LYS A 142 -15.30 2.51 1.98
N ALA A 143 -15.51 1.36 2.57
CA ALA A 143 -14.98 0.09 2.08
C ALA A 143 -15.97 -1.04 2.33
N TYR A 144 -15.93 -2.05 1.49
CA TYR A 144 -16.84 -3.20 1.55
C TYR A 144 -16.14 -4.51 1.21
N PRO A 145 -16.60 -5.64 1.79
CA PRO A 145 -16.04 -6.96 1.49
C PRO A 145 -16.63 -7.51 0.18
N VAL A 146 -15.81 -8.20 -0.57
CA VAL A 146 -16.24 -9.04 -1.70
C VAL A 146 -15.75 -10.45 -1.43
N PHE A 147 -16.67 -11.34 -1.15
CA PHE A 147 -16.37 -12.75 -0.90
C PHE A 147 -16.19 -13.49 -2.23
N THR A 148 -15.28 -14.43 -2.23
CA THR A 148 -14.94 -15.24 -3.39
C THR A 148 -14.87 -16.70 -2.90
N THR A 149 -15.54 -17.61 -3.59
CA THR A 149 -15.40 -19.03 -3.27
C THR A 149 -14.01 -19.54 -3.66
N GLN A 150 -13.58 -20.66 -3.07
CA GLN A 150 -12.29 -21.27 -3.41
C GLN A 150 -12.24 -21.65 -4.89
N GLU A 151 -13.36 -22.10 -5.47
CA GLU A 151 -13.47 -22.44 -6.88
C GLU A 151 -13.27 -21.23 -7.80
N GLU A 152 -13.84 -20.09 -7.43
CA GLU A 152 -13.66 -18.82 -8.16
C GLU A 152 -12.22 -18.31 -8.03
N LEU A 153 -11.58 -18.44 -6.85
CA LEU A 153 -10.18 -18.10 -6.65
C LEU A 153 -9.26 -18.99 -7.51
N ASP A 154 -9.52 -20.27 -7.56
CA ASP A 154 -8.76 -21.21 -8.37
C ASP A 154 -8.93 -20.92 -9.87
N ALA A 155 -10.14 -20.54 -10.28
CA ALA A 155 -10.44 -20.11 -11.65
C ALA A 155 -9.71 -18.81 -12.00
N LEU A 156 -9.69 -17.80 -11.10
CA LEU A 156 -8.95 -16.54 -11.27
C LEU A 156 -7.45 -16.81 -11.36
N ASN A 157 -6.89 -17.63 -10.46
CA ASN A 157 -5.48 -18.00 -10.50
C ASN A 157 -5.07 -18.79 -11.76
N ALA A 158 -6.00 -19.53 -12.35
CA ALA A 158 -5.77 -20.23 -13.62
C ALA A 158 -5.80 -19.27 -14.83
N VAL A 159 -6.57 -18.18 -14.74
CA VAL A 159 -6.62 -17.11 -15.76
C VAL A 159 -5.36 -16.26 -15.70
N ASP A 160 -4.87 -15.89 -14.51
CA ASP A 160 -3.64 -15.11 -14.34
C ASP A 160 -2.42 -15.80 -14.97
N LYS A 161 -2.31 -17.13 -14.85
CA LYS A 161 -1.26 -17.89 -15.53
C LYS A 161 -1.36 -17.84 -17.07
N LYS A 162 -2.54 -17.54 -17.64
CA LYS A 162 -2.72 -17.32 -19.09
C LYS A 162 -2.61 -15.87 -19.48
N ALA A 163 -2.89 -14.93 -18.58
CA ALA A 163 -2.83 -13.48 -18.84
C ALA A 163 -1.40 -12.93 -18.89
N GLU A 164 -0.42 -13.55 -18.22
CA GLU A 164 1.01 -13.26 -18.43
C GLU A 164 1.45 -13.40 -19.89
N ILE A 165 0.68 -14.16 -20.69
CA ILE A 165 0.95 -14.38 -22.13
C ILE A 165 0.25 -13.32 -23.01
N LYS A 166 -0.73 -12.56 -22.51
CA LYS A 166 -1.57 -11.62 -23.28
C LYS A 166 -1.60 -10.18 -22.79
N ALA A 167 -0.59 -9.71 -22.09
CA ALA A 167 -0.52 -8.33 -21.57
C ALA A 167 -0.43 -7.24 -22.67
N LYS A 168 -1.15 -7.38 -23.77
CA LYS A 168 -1.16 -6.40 -24.89
C LYS A 168 -2.51 -5.79 -25.26
N ASP A 169 -3.62 -6.26 -24.70
CA ASP A 169 -4.94 -5.77 -25.10
C ASP A 169 -5.81 -5.43 -23.86
N TRP A 170 -5.54 -4.29 -23.22
CA TRP A 170 -6.21 -3.81 -21.99
C TRP A 170 -7.44 -2.92 -22.25
N HIS A 171 -8.08 -3.00 -23.43
CA HIS A 171 -9.15 -2.05 -23.80
C HIS A 171 -10.52 -2.63 -24.16
N GLU A 172 -10.78 -3.91 -23.93
CA GLU A 172 -12.05 -4.51 -24.40
C GLU A 172 -12.79 -5.37 -23.37
N ASP A 173 -13.07 -4.92 -22.13
CA ASP A 173 -14.21 -5.42 -21.35
C ASP A 173 -14.51 -4.64 -20.03
N ASP A 174 -14.43 -3.32 -20.04
CA ASP A 174 -14.66 -2.50 -18.86
C ASP A 174 -16.12 -2.54 -18.33
N GLY A 175 -17.09 -2.82 -19.20
CA GLY A 175 -18.51 -2.76 -18.84
C GLY A 175 -18.97 -3.92 -17.94
N ALA A 176 -18.63 -5.14 -18.26
CA ALA A 176 -19.09 -6.32 -17.50
C ALA A 176 -18.40 -6.43 -16.13
N GLN A 177 -17.14 -6.02 -16.05
CA GLN A 177 -16.39 -5.99 -14.78
C GLN A 177 -16.90 -4.89 -13.85
N ARG A 178 -17.23 -3.72 -14.42
CA ARG A 178 -17.85 -2.61 -13.66
C ARG A 178 -19.24 -2.99 -13.15
N GLU A 179 -20.05 -3.66 -13.94
CA GLU A 179 -21.38 -4.13 -13.51
C GLU A 179 -21.27 -5.13 -12.37
N LYS A 180 -20.35 -6.09 -12.42
CA LYS A 180 -20.08 -7.04 -11.33
C LYS A 180 -19.63 -6.33 -10.05
N MET A 181 -18.79 -5.31 -10.15
CA MET A 181 -18.37 -4.51 -9.01
C MET A 181 -19.55 -3.75 -8.39
N LEU A 182 -20.41 -3.15 -9.20
CA LEU A 182 -21.60 -2.44 -8.71
C LEU A 182 -22.59 -3.40 -8.03
N GLN A 183 -22.74 -4.62 -8.52
CA GLN A 183 -23.54 -5.66 -7.88
C GLN A 183 -22.94 -6.10 -6.54
N ALA A 184 -21.62 -6.19 -6.44
CA ALA A 184 -20.93 -6.56 -5.22
C ALA A 184 -21.05 -5.51 -4.09
N ARG A 185 -21.44 -4.26 -4.40
CA ARG A 185 -21.78 -3.24 -3.40
C ARG A 185 -23.09 -3.53 -2.65
N ASN A 186 -23.97 -4.37 -3.24
CA ASN A 186 -25.28 -4.72 -2.70
C ASN A 186 -25.20 -6.01 -1.89
N PHE A 187 -24.63 -5.95 -0.70
CA PHE A 187 -24.55 -7.07 0.24
C PHE A 187 -25.35 -6.77 1.50
N THR A 188 -25.77 -7.82 2.20
CA THR A 188 -26.42 -7.74 3.51
C THR A 188 -25.48 -8.19 4.63
N ILE A 189 -25.78 -7.81 5.85
CA ILE A 189 -25.01 -8.28 7.03
C ILE A 189 -25.13 -9.80 7.18
N GLU A 190 -26.31 -10.34 6.92
CA GLU A 190 -26.58 -11.77 7.00
C GLU A 190 -25.73 -12.57 5.99
N GLU A 191 -25.59 -12.08 4.78
CA GLU A 191 -24.70 -12.68 3.76
C GLU A 191 -23.23 -12.64 4.17
N VAL A 192 -22.79 -11.54 4.78
CA VAL A 192 -21.42 -11.42 5.32
C VAL A 192 -21.20 -12.44 6.43
N GLU A 193 -22.10 -12.52 7.40
CA GLU A 193 -22.02 -13.50 8.50
C GLU A 193 -22.00 -14.95 8.02
N GLU A 194 -22.82 -15.27 7.00
CA GLU A 194 -22.86 -16.60 6.42
C GLU A 194 -21.53 -16.96 5.74
N ASN A 195 -20.99 -16.06 4.94
CA ASN A 195 -19.70 -16.23 4.28
C ASN A 195 -18.56 -16.39 5.29
N LEU A 196 -18.52 -15.56 6.34
CA LEU A 196 -17.51 -15.67 7.38
C LEU A 196 -17.62 -16.98 8.15
N ARG A 197 -18.85 -17.45 8.48
CA ARG A 197 -19.09 -18.77 9.12
C ARG A 197 -18.66 -19.93 8.22
N ALA A 198 -18.83 -19.79 6.92
CA ALA A 198 -18.38 -20.78 5.94
C ALA A 198 -16.86 -20.77 5.74
N GLY A 199 -16.14 -19.75 6.26
CA GLY A 199 -14.70 -19.58 6.07
C GLY A 199 -14.33 -19.09 4.68
N ASN A 200 -15.27 -18.50 3.94
CA ASN A 200 -14.99 -17.94 2.62
C ASN A 200 -14.05 -16.73 2.75
N PRO A 201 -12.97 -16.67 1.99
CA PRO A 201 -12.08 -15.52 1.99
C PRO A 201 -12.75 -14.32 1.31
N PHE A 202 -12.36 -13.12 1.72
CA PHE A 202 -12.82 -11.90 1.08
C PHE A 202 -11.66 -10.99 0.71
N VAL A 203 -11.86 -10.18 -0.31
CA VAL A 203 -11.05 -9.00 -0.59
C VAL A 203 -11.79 -7.78 -0.07
N LEU A 204 -11.08 -6.80 0.47
CA LEU A 204 -11.66 -5.51 0.85
C LEU A 204 -11.49 -4.54 -0.30
N ARG A 205 -12.58 -3.92 -0.75
CA ARG A 205 -12.56 -2.90 -1.80
C ARG A 205 -12.92 -1.52 -1.27
N LEU A 206 -12.32 -0.50 -1.86
CA LEU A 206 -12.75 0.88 -1.68
C LEU A 206 -14.17 1.02 -2.25
N LEU A 207 -15.05 1.73 -1.55
CA LEU A 207 -16.29 2.23 -2.11
C LEU A 207 -16.03 3.64 -2.65
N SER A 208 -15.79 3.76 -3.93
CA SER A 208 -15.56 5.05 -4.56
C SER A 208 -16.87 5.72 -4.96
N ASP A 209 -17.01 6.99 -4.61
CA ASP A 209 -18.09 7.89 -5.03
C ASP A 209 -17.59 9.00 -5.96
N GLY A 210 -16.34 8.87 -6.42
CA GLY A 210 -15.71 9.85 -7.28
C GLY A 210 -16.39 9.99 -8.64
N ASN A 211 -16.27 11.18 -9.21
CA ASN A 211 -16.74 11.48 -10.54
C ASN A 211 -15.55 11.87 -11.44
N PRO A 212 -15.19 11.06 -12.47
CA PRO A 212 -14.03 11.32 -13.30
C PRO A 212 -14.15 12.59 -14.16
N GLU A 213 -15.37 13.16 -14.31
CA GLU A 213 -15.56 14.46 -14.94
C GLU A 213 -15.09 15.63 -14.07
N LYS A 214 -15.08 15.43 -12.75
CA LYS A 214 -14.48 16.36 -11.81
C LYS A 214 -12.98 16.16 -11.72
N LYS A 215 -12.28 17.26 -11.58
CA LYS A 215 -10.81 17.25 -11.51
C LYS A 215 -10.32 17.85 -10.20
N ILE A 216 -9.34 17.18 -9.62
CA ILE A 216 -8.64 17.59 -8.42
C ILE A 216 -7.41 18.37 -8.86
N PRO A 217 -7.30 19.67 -8.52
CA PRO A 217 -6.09 20.43 -8.80
C PRO A 217 -4.97 20.03 -7.86
N ILE A 218 -3.83 19.67 -8.41
CA ILE A 218 -2.60 19.41 -7.65
C ILE A 218 -1.48 20.31 -8.15
N THR A 219 -0.48 20.53 -7.30
CA THR A 219 0.74 21.23 -7.70
C THR A 219 1.92 20.27 -7.61
N ASP A 220 2.38 19.81 -8.77
CA ASP A 220 3.62 19.08 -8.89
C ASP A 220 4.79 20.08 -8.88
N LEU A 221 5.84 19.80 -8.12
CA LEU A 221 6.97 20.73 -7.96
C LEU A 221 7.83 20.87 -9.22
N ILE A 222 7.74 19.91 -10.16
CA ILE A 222 8.48 19.89 -11.43
C ILE A 222 7.57 20.29 -12.57
N LYS A 223 6.37 19.69 -12.66
CA LYS A 223 5.43 19.88 -13.77
C LYS A 223 4.49 21.08 -13.57
N GLY A 224 4.45 21.65 -12.35
CA GLY A 224 3.56 22.75 -12.02
C GLY A 224 2.12 22.30 -11.71
N LYS A 225 1.13 23.10 -12.10
CA LYS A 225 -0.28 22.82 -11.85
C LYS A 225 -0.76 21.71 -12.77
N LEU A 226 -1.33 20.68 -12.17
CA LEU A 226 -1.95 19.54 -12.85
C LEU A 226 -3.40 19.41 -12.37
N GLU A 227 -4.23 18.80 -13.20
CA GLU A 227 -5.60 18.41 -12.86
C GLU A 227 -5.75 16.91 -13.06
N ILE A 228 -6.09 16.20 -12.00
CA ILE A 228 -6.27 14.74 -12.01
C ILE A 228 -7.77 14.45 -11.85
N PRO A 229 -8.37 13.55 -12.65
CA PRO A 229 -9.76 13.14 -12.44
C PRO A 229 -9.93 12.49 -11.08
N GLU A 230 -11.12 12.66 -10.46
CA GLU A 230 -11.46 11.90 -9.27
C GLU A 230 -11.50 10.41 -9.61
N ASN A 231 -11.07 9.59 -8.65
CA ASN A 231 -11.12 8.14 -8.82
C ASN A 231 -12.57 7.63 -8.71
N ASP A 232 -13.04 6.91 -9.71
CA ASP A 232 -14.36 6.25 -9.73
C ASP A 232 -14.28 4.72 -9.67
N GLU A 233 -13.08 4.19 -9.43
CA GLU A 233 -12.84 2.75 -9.37
C GLU A 233 -12.80 2.22 -7.93
N ASP A 234 -13.47 1.11 -7.69
CA ASP A 234 -13.40 0.37 -6.44
C ASP A 234 -12.19 -0.56 -6.43
N PHE A 235 -11.00 0.00 -6.30
CA PHE A 235 -9.81 -0.84 -6.26
C PHE A 235 -9.70 -1.65 -4.95
N VAL A 236 -9.00 -2.77 -5.01
CA VAL A 236 -8.76 -3.62 -3.85
C VAL A 236 -7.84 -2.93 -2.86
N LEU A 237 -8.26 -2.82 -1.60
CA LEU A 237 -7.47 -2.32 -0.49
C LEU A 237 -6.66 -3.44 0.16
N LEU A 238 -7.36 -4.53 0.54
CA LEU A 238 -6.75 -5.74 1.11
C LEU A 238 -7.07 -6.93 0.22
N LYS A 239 -6.06 -7.74 -0.03
CA LYS A 239 -6.19 -9.04 -0.68
C LYS A 239 -6.82 -10.06 0.25
N SER A 240 -7.20 -11.22 -0.27
CA SER A 240 -7.83 -12.30 0.50
C SER A 240 -6.94 -12.90 1.59
N ASP A 241 -5.64 -12.71 1.51
CA ASP A 241 -4.67 -13.07 2.55
C ASP A 241 -4.49 -11.98 3.64
N GLY A 242 -5.25 -10.89 3.56
CA GLY A 242 -5.19 -9.75 4.48
C GLY A 242 -4.02 -8.79 4.21
N ILE A 243 -3.20 -9.06 3.19
CA ILE A 243 -2.09 -8.19 2.82
C ILE A 243 -2.61 -7.04 1.95
N PRO A 244 -2.17 -5.80 2.18
CA PRO A 244 -2.65 -4.64 1.41
C PRO A 244 -2.15 -4.69 -0.03
N THR A 245 -2.89 -4.01 -0.90
CA THR A 245 -2.38 -3.65 -2.22
C THR A 245 -1.40 -2.49 -2.11
N TYR A 246 -0.58 -2.29 -3.14
CA TYR A 246 0.39 -1.21 -3.23
C TYR A 246 -0.20 0.15 -2.88
N HIS A 247 -1.34 0.51 -3.48
CA HIS A 247 -1.95 1.84 -3.29
C HIS A 247 -2.35 2.09 -1.84
N PHE A 248 -2.93 1.10 -1.18
CA PHE A 248 -3.36 1.23 0.21
C PHE A 248 -2.18 1.26 1.18
N ALA A 249 -1.22 0.32 1.03
CA ALA A 249 -0.02 0.29 1.86
C ALA A 249 0.77 1.59 1.77
N HIS A 250 0.97 2.09 0.56
CA HIS A 250 1.70 3.32 0.29
C HIS A 250 1.07 4.54 0.98
N ALA A 251 -0.26 4.70 0.86
CA ALA A 251 -0.96 5.83 1.47
C ALA A 251 -0.84 5.81 3.01
N VAL A 252 -1.04 4.65 3.64
CA VAL A 252 -0.93 4.49 5.09
C VAL A 252 0.50 4.73 5.56
N ASP A 253 1.49 4.17 4.86
CA ASP A 253 2.89 4.26 5.28
C ASP A 253 3.45 5.67 5.11
N ASP A 254 3.22 6.33 3.98
CA ASP A 254 3.70 7.69 3.77
C ASP A 254 3.08 8.65 4.79
N HIS A 255 1.81 8.44 5.15
CA HIS A 255 1.15 9.20 6.22
C HIS A 255 1.80 8.97 7.58
N LEU A 256 1.94 7.71 8.02
CA LEU A 256 2.46 7.37 9.35
C LEU A 256 3.97 7.62 9.48
N MET A 257 4.74 7.42 8.42
CA MET A 257 6.18 7.71 8.40
C MET A 257 6.48 9.19 8.22
N ARG A 258 5.41 10.02 8.05
CA ARG A 258 5.51 11.48 7.92
C ARG A 258 6.30 11.89 6.67
N ASP A 259 6.15 11.17 5.57
CA ASP A 259 6.71 11.59 4.30
C ASP A 259 6.09 12.92 3.86
N THR A 260 6.95 13.90 3.55
CA THR A 260 6.50 15.25 3.18
C THR A 260 6.71 15.56 1.71
N ARG A 261 7.48 14.73 1.01
CA ARG A 261 7.84 14.92 -0.40
C ARG A 261 8.00 13.59 -1.11
N PRO A 262 6.89 12.91 -1.42
CA PRO A 262 6.95 11.69 -2.21
C PRO A 262 7.50 12.01 -3.61
N VAL A 263 8.54 11.30 -3.99
CA VAL A 263 9.07 11.32 -5.36
C VAL A 263 8.45 10.12 -6.07
N LEU A 264 7.49 10.41 -6.94
CA LEU A 264 6.78 9.41 -7.73
C LEU A 264 7.45 9.27 -9.10
N ARG A 265 7.40 8.05 -9.62
CA ARG A 265 8.00 7.68 -10.90
C ARG A 265 6.98 7.74 -12.04
#